data_2c329ae905ccdf816cf21fc6a096f419
#
_entry.id   2c329ae905ccdf816cf21fc6a096f419
#
_cell.length_a   1.000
_cell.length_b   1.000
_cell.length_c   1.000
_cell.angle_alpha   90.00
_cell.angle_beta   90.00
_cell.angle_gamma   90.00
#
_symmetry.space_group_name_H-M   'P 1'
#
loop_
_entity.id
_entity.type
_entity.pdbx_description
1 polymer ?
#
loop_
_entity_poly.entity_id
_entity_poly.type
_entity_poly.pdbx_seq_one_letter_code
_entity_poly.pdbx_strand_id
1 'polypeptide(L)'
;MKFLRDTKSQEYVEIIAINISIAVIFVYTLFGNYYGNLTRHILISFIILGIIMFVMIQKTLVLYYKQKLLEKTMADYENEIKQKDEKIKVLSEEKFKISKINHEFYNRQKALEMTVNDFINNTNMEVGRELAITNKINSLSKEYSNKMKSIKQVEKLSITGIEEIDEMFKYMQIECIKNNIDFKLKIEGNVYPLVNNIIEKDRLVTLIGDHLKDAIIAINFSKNKFKSIIAILGIKNNCYEFCICDTGIEFQIETLLKLGLEPVTTHKETGGTGIGFISTFETLKKCNASLIIDEKHEESNNDYTKSVTIKFDGKRQYIIKSYRADKIKDKAEDDRIIIKRNDN
;
A
#
# COMPACT_ATOMS: atom_id res chain seq x y z
N MET A 1 -20.63 2.32 -7.74
CA MET A 1 -21.30 1.60 -8.86
C MET A 1 -22.56 0.81 -8.46
N LYS A 2 -22.65 0.17 -7.27
CA LYS A 2 -23.88 -0.53 -6.84
C LYS A 2 -25.10 0.40 -6.71
N PHE A 3 -24.95 1.57 -6.12
CA PHE A 3 -26.03 2.55 -5.91
C PHE A 3 -26.68 3.04 -7.22
N LEU A 4 -25.88 3.26 -8.29
CA LEU A 4 -26.38 3.65 -9.61
C LEU A 4 -27.09 2.51 -10.36
N ARG A 5 -26.84 1.25 -9.98
CA ARG A 5 -27.49 0.08 -10.58
C ARG A 5 -28.88 -0.16 -9.98
N ASP A 6 -29.03 0.15 -8.68
CA ASP A 6 -30.32 0.04 -7.98
C ASP A 6 -31.28 1.15 -8.39
N THR A 7 -30.80 2.39 -8.60
CA THR A 7 -31.62 3.48 -9.10
C THR A 7 -32.09 3.23 -10.53
N LYS A 8 -31.23 2.72 -11.43
CA LYS A 8 -31.64 2.34 -12.79
C LYS A 8 -32.69 1.23 -12.83
N SER A 9 -32.60 0.21 -11.96
CA SER A 9 -33.62 -0.84 -11.90
C SER A 9 -34.96 -0.32 -11.41
N GLN A 10 -34.98 0.65 -10.51
CA GLN A 10 -36.17 1.30 -10.00
C GLN A 10 -36.83 2.18 -11.07
N GLU A 11 -36.06 2.95 -11.84
CA GLU A 11 -36.53 3.73 -12.99
C GLU A 11 -37.19 2.84 -14.09
N TYR A 12 -36.57 1.70 -14.41
CA TYR A 12 -37.16 0.75 -15.38
C TYR A 12 -38.49 0.19 -14.89
N VAL A 13 -38.65 -0.11 -13.61
CA VAL A 13 -39.92 -0.60 -13.04
C VAL A 13 -41.00 0.48 -13.10
N GLU A 14 -40.66 1.73 -12.81
CA GLU A 14 -41.60 2.86 -12.91
C GLU A 14 -42.03 3.09 -14.37
N ILE A 15 -41.11 3.04 -15.34
CA ILE A 15 -41.44 3.18 -16.77
C ILE A 15 -42.38 2.04 -17.25
N ILE A 16 -42.11 0.80 -16.82
CA ILE A 16 -42.99 -0.34 -17.16
C ILE A 16 -44.37 -0.17 -16.54
N ALA A 17 -44.46 0.27 -15.28
CA ALA A 17 -45.72 0.52 -14.60
C ALA A 17 -46.54 1.63 -15.28
N ILE A 18 -45.89 2.71 -15.71
CA ILE A 18 -46.53 3.79 -16.48
C ILE A 18 -47.05 3.29 -17.81
N ASN A 19 -46.28 2.52 -18.57
CA ASN A 19 -46.73 1.97 -19.87
C ASN A 19 -47.92 0.99 -19.72
N ILE A 20 -47.92 0.15 -18.70
CA ILE A 20 -49.04 -0.74 -18.40
C ILE A 20 -50.27 0.08 -18.03
N SER A 21 -50.12 1.14 -17.22
CA SER A 21 -51.25 2.01 -16.86
C SER A 21 -51.83 2.72 -18.06
N ILE A 22 -51.02 3.21 -19.00
CA ILE A 22 -51.45 3.83 -20.25
C ILE A 22 -52.17 2.80 -21.12
N ALA A 23 -51.68 1.55 -21.27
CA ALA A 23 -52.31 0.51 -22.03
C ALA A 23 -53.70 0.14 -21.45
N VAL A 24 -53.83 0.07 -20.12
CA VAL A 24 -55.10 -0.19 -19.43
C VAL A 24 -56.12 0.93 -19.67
N ILE A 25 -55.70 2.19 -19.60
CA ILE A 25 -56.53 3.36 -19.87
C ILE A 25 -57.02 3.33 -21.33
N PHE A 26 -56.11 3.00 -22.26
CA PHE A 26 -56.43 2.89 -23.70
C PHE A 26 -57.43 1.78 -23.98
N VAL A 27 -57.27 0.61 -23.39
CA VAL A 27 -58.25 -0.50 -23.50
C VAL A 27 -59.59 -0.08 -22.90
N TYR A 28 -59.60 0.61 -21.76
CA TYR A 28 -60.81 1.11 -21.13
C TYR A 28 -61.58 2.11 -22.03
N THR A 29 -60.86 3.04 -22.69
CA THR A 29 -61.47 4.05 -23.57
C THR A 29 -62.04 3.41 -24.82
N LEU A 30 -61.39 2.38 -25.40
CA LEU A 30 -61.86 1.65 -26.59
C LEU A 30 -63.15 0.83 -26.32
N PHE A 31 -63.19 0.14 -25.16
CA PHE A 31 -64.32 -0.73 -24.80
C PHE A 31 -65.41 -0.03 -24.00
N GLY A 32 -65.13 1.10 -23.37
CA GLY A 32 -66.07 1.84 -22.53
C GLY A 32 -67.28 2.37 -23.25
N ASN A 33 -67.21 2.59 -24.57
CA ASN A 33 -68.33 3.04 -25.38
C ASN A 33 -69.25 1.93 -25.88
N TYR A 34 -68.85 0.66 -25.68
CA TYR A 34 -69.61 -0.50 -26.27
C TYR A 34 -70.52 -1.21 -25.25
N TYR A 35 -70.36 -1.00 -23.93
CA TYR A 35 -71.04 -1.75 -22.87
C TYR A 35 -71.89 -0.86 -21.96
N GLY A 36 -73.05 -1.39 -21.56
CA GLY A 36 -73.94 -0.68 -20.62
C GLY A 36 -73.34 -0.43 -19.25
N ASN A 37 -73.95 0.44 -18.43
CA ASN A 37 -73.39 0.95 -17.15
C ASN A 37 -72.94 -0.15 -16.14
N LEU A 38 -73.62 -1.29 -16.07
CA LEU A 38 -73.34 -2.38 -15.14
C LEU A 38 -71.99 -3.08 -15.50
N THR A 39 -71.77 -3.37 -16.75
CA THR A 39 -70.52 -3.99 -17.25
C THR A 39 -69.35 -3.08 -17.14
N ARG A 40 -69.54 -1.75 -17.20
CA ARG A 40 -68.53 -0.74 -17.00
C ARG A 40 -67.97 -0.75 -15.56
N HIS A 41 -68.82 -0.86 -14.54
CA HIS A 41 -68.42 -0.93 -13.14
C HIS A 41 -67.65 -2.22 -12.81
N ILE A 42 -68.06 -3.34 -13.40
CA ILE A 42 -67.34 -4.62 -13.24
C ILE A 42 -65.94 -4.53 -13.85
N LEU A 43 -65.80 -3.94 -15.04
CA LEU A 43 -64.49 -3.79 -15.72
C LEU A 43 -63.54 -2.88 -14.93
N ILE A 44 -64.05 -1.77 -14.36
CA ILE A 44 -63.29 -0.88 -13.50
C ILE A 44 -62.75 -1.62 -12.25
N SER A 45 -63.60 -2.47 -11.63
CA SER A 45 -63.20 -3.26 -10.46
C SER A 45 -62.07 -4.24 -10.78
N PHE A 46 -62.13 -4.92 -11.95
CA PHE A 46 -61.04 -5.81 -12.38
C PHE A 46 -59.72 -5.06 -12.65
N ILE A 47 -59.80 -3.86 -13.25
CA ILE A 47 -58.64 -3.03 -13.48
C ILE A 47 -57.98 -2.62 -12.15
N ILE A 48 -58.77 -2.14 -11.18
CA ILE A 48 -58.27 -1.77 -9.85
C ILE A 48 -57.65 -2.98 -9.17
N LEU A 49 -58.28 -4.15 -9.21
CA LEU A 49 -57.73 -5.38 -8.64
C LEU A 49 -56.40 -5.76 -9.29
N GLY A 50 -56.29 -5.65 -10.64
CA GLY A 50 -55.07 -5.90 -11.38
C GLY A 50 -53.92 -4.98 -10.98
N ILE A 51 -54.22 -3.69 -10.79
CA ILE A 51 -53.22 -2.71 -10.31
C ILE A 51 -52.73 -3.07 -8.89
N ILE A 52 -53.64 -3.41 -8.00
CA ILE A 52 -53.31 -3.83 -6.62
C ILE A 52 -52.40 -5.08 -6.65
N MET A 53 -52.79 -6.10 -7.42
CA MET A 53 -51.99 -7.32 -7.57
C MET A 53 -50.59 -7.01 -8.12
N PHE A 54 -50.51 -6.14 -9.14
CA PHE A 54 -49.23 -5.75 -9.74
C PHE A 54 -48.29 -5.06 -8.72
N VAL A 55 -48.83 -4.12 -7.93
CA VAL A 55 -48.08 -3.44 -6.88
C VAL A 55 -47.59 -4.43 -5.79
N MET A 56 -48.44 -5.41 -5.43
CA MET A 56 -48.07 -6.47 -4.48
C MET A 56 -46.94 -7.34 -5.01
N ILE A 57 -46.98 -7.75 -6.27
CA ILE A 57 -45.92 -8.53 -6.93
C ILE A 57 -44.62 -7.75 -6.98
N GLN A 58 -44.67 -6.47 -7.33
CA GLN A 58 -43.46 -5.61 -7.35
C GLN A 58 -42.82 -5.47 -5.95
N LYS A 59 -43.60 -5.23 -4.91
CA LYS A 59 -43.06 -5.17 -3.52
C LYS A 59 -42.43 -6.50 -3.12
N THR A 60 -43.04 -7.62 -3.44
CA THR A 60 -42.51 -8.96 -3.12
C THR A 60 -41.20 -9.22 -3.86
N LEU A 61 -41.09 -8.84 -5.12
CA LEU A 61 -39.87 -8.96 -5.93
C LEU A 61 -38.72 -8.11 -5.34
N VAL A 62 -38.99 -6.86 -4.99
CA VAL A 62 -37.99 -5.97 -4.38
C VAL A 62 -37.51 -6.54 -3.05
N LEU A 63 -38.40 -7.05 -2.20
CA LEU A 63 -38.04 -7.68 -0.91
C LEU A 63 -37.18 -8.93 -1.15
N TYR A 64 -37.54 -9.78 -2.09
CA TYR A 64 -36.79 -10.98 -2.45
C TYR A 64 -35.35 -10.64 -2.93
N TYR A 65 -35.20 -9.66 -3.84
CA TYR A 65 -33.88 -9.23 -4.29
C TYR A 65 -33.05 -8.60 -3.16
N LYS A 66 -33.67 -7.82 -2.28
CA LYS A 66 -33.01 -7.24 -1.12
C LYS A 66 -32.52 -8.33 -0.16
N GLN A 67 -33.33 -9.33 0.12
CA GLN A 67 -32.95 -10.47 0.96
C GLN A 67 -31.79 -11.25 0.34
N LYS A 68 -31.86 -11.59 -0.96
CA LYS A 68 -30.79 -12.29 -1.66
C LYS A 68 -29.48 -11.51 -1.67
N LEU A 69 -29.54 -10.19 -1.81
CA LEU A 69 -28.35 -9.33 -1.73
C LEU A 69 -27.76 -9.35 -0.31
N LEU A 70 -28.62 -9.31 0.71
CA LEU A 70 -28.19 -9.38 2.11
C LEU A 70 -27.51 -10.72 2.42
N GLU A 71 -28.07 -11.83 1.99
CA GLU A 71 -27.48 -13.18 2.14
C GLU A 71 -26.10 -13.25 1.49
N LYS A 72 -25.94 -12.69 0.29
CA LYS A 72 -24.63 -12.66 -0.39
C LYS A 72 -23.62 -11.82 0.38
N THR A 73 -24.01 -10.65 0.86
CA THR A 73 -23.08 -9.80 1.64
C THR A 73 -22.70 -10.43 2.99
N MET A 74 -23.63 -11.14 3.62
CA MET A 74 -23.33 -11.90 4.85
C MET A 74 -22.30 -13.01 4.60
N ALA A 75 -22.48 -13.79 3.50
CA ALA A 75 -21.52 -14.82 3.14
C ALA A 75 -20.13 -14.25 2.82
N ASP A 76 -20.05 -13.09 2.17
CA ASP A 76 -18.78 -12.40 1.89
C ASP A 76 -18.09 -11.98 3.21
N TYR A 77 -18.84 -11.44 4.18
CA TYR A 77 -18.30 -11.09 5.50
C TYR A 77 -17.87 -12.31 6.32
N GLU A 78 -18.63 -13.40 6.29
CA GLU A 78 -18.26 -14.65 6.97
C GLU A 78 -16.93 -15.20 6.43
N ASN A 79 -16.73 -15.17 5.12
CA ASN A 79 -15.46 -15.58 4.49
C ASN A 79 -14.31 -14.66 4.91
N GLU A 80 -14.53 -13.35 4.98
CA GLU A 80 -13.51 -12.40 5.44
C GLU A 80 -13.12 -12.64 6.91
N ILE A 81 -14.11 -12.88 7.77
CA ILE A 81 -13.88 -13.21 9.19
C ILE A 81 -13.06 -14.49 9.30
N LYS A 82 -13.42 -15.55 8.55
CA LYS A 82 -12.69 -16.81 8.55
C LYS A 82 -11.23 -16.65 8.14
N GLN A 83 -10.95 -15.87 7.10
CA GLN A 83 -9.57 -15.56 6.69
C GLN A 83 -8.79 -14.79 7.76
N LYS A 84 -9.46 -13.86 8.46
CA LYS A 84 -8.84 -13.12 9.58
C LYS A 84 -8.54 -14.04 10.75
N ASP A 85 -9.43 -14.95 11.08
CA ASP A 85 -9.22 -15.93 12.16
C ASP A 85 -8.07 -16.90 11.85
N GLU A 86 -7.96 -17.36 10.60
CA GLU A 86 -6.81 -18.16 10.17
C GLU A 86 -5.49 -17.39 10.30
N LYS A 87 -5.45 -16.11 9.87
CA LYS A 87 -4.28 -15.24 10.05
C LYS A 87 -3.92 -15.05 11.54
N ILE A 88 -4.90 -14.82 12.40
CA ILE A 88 -4.71 -14.70 13.87
C ILE A 88 -4.12 -15.98 14.43
N LYS A 89 -4.60 -17.14 14.00
CA LYS A 89 -4.08 -18.44 14.44
C LYS A 89 -2.61 -18.61 14.08
N VAL A 90 -2.23 -18.33 12.83
CA VAL A 90 -0.83 -18.39 12.36
C VAL A 90 0.05 -17.44 13.18
N LEU A 91 -0.38 -16.19 13.37
CA LEU A 91 0.36 -15.21 14.18
C LEU A 91 0.51 -15.64 15.65
N SER A 92 -0.51 -16.29 16.21
CA SER A 92 -0.44 -16.80 17.60
C SER A 92 0.55 -17.96 17.73
N GLU A 93 0.63 -18.86 16.73
CA GLU A 93 1.60 -19.94 16.68
C GLU A 93 3.03 -19.41 16.52
N GLU A 94 3.24 -18.39 15.69
CA GLU A 94 4.54 -17.73 15.56
C GLU A 94 4.96 -17.04 16.87
N LYS A 95 4.04 -16.32 17.51
CA LYS A 95 4.28 -15.70 18.82
C LYS A 95 4.65 -16.75 19.88
N PHE A 96 4.00 -17.90 19.88
CA PHE A 96 4.31 -18.98 20.79
C PHE A 96 5.72 -19.57 20.53
N LYS A 97 6.10 -19.78 19.25
CA LYS A 97 7.45 -20.23 18.88
C LYS A 97 8.53 -19.24 19.35
N ILE A 98 8.30 -17.93 19.14
CA ILE A 98 9.20 -16.87 19.60
C ILE A 98 9.33 -16.88 21.12
N SER A 99 8.22 -17.00 21.84
CA SER A 99 8.22 -17.09 23.31
C SER A 99 9.01 -18.28 23.82
N LYS A 100 8.86 -19.45 23.19
CA LYS A 100 9.61 -20.67 23.53
C LYS A 100 11.12 -20.47 23.33
N ILE A 101 11.51 -19.90 22.19
CA ILE A 101 12.93 -19.63 21.89
C ILE A 101 13.51 -18.63 22.90
N ASN A 102 12.80 -17.57 23.24
CA ASN A 102 13.22 -16.61 24.24
C ASN A 102 13.39 -17.25 25.63
N HIS A 103 12.49 -18.14 26.03
CA HIS A 103 12.59 -18.87 27.29
C HIS A 103 13.79 -19.83 27.33
N GLU A 104 14.01 -20.60 26.26
CA GLU A 104 15.19 -21.46 26.13
C GLU A 104 16.49 -20.65 26.19
N PHE A 105 16.47 -19.47 25.60
CA PHE A 105 17.62 -18.60 25.57
C PHE A 105 17.92 -17.98 26.95
N TYR A 106 16.91 -17.51 27.64
CA TYR A 106 17.02 -16.99 29.00
C TYR A 106 17.61 -18.06 29.95
N ASN A 107 17.15 -19.31 29.84
CA ASN A 107 17.65 -20.40 30.66
C ASN A 107 19.13 -20.72 30.36
N ARG A 108 19.55 -20.66 29.09
CA ARG A 108 20.96 -20.84 28.70
C ARG A 108 21.84 -19.67 29.16
N GLN A 109 21.35 -18.45 29.08
CA GLN A 109 22.05 -17.26 29.59
C GLN A 109 22.26 -17.36 31.10
N LYS A 110 21.24 -17.75 31.85
CA LYS A 110 21.32 -17.93 33.30
C LYS A 110 22.30 -19.05 33.70
N ALA A 111 22.33 -20.16 32.96
CA ALA A 111 23.30 -21.22 33.17
C ALA A 111 24.76 -20.78 32.92
N LEU A 112 24.95 -19.93 31.90
CA LEU A 112 26.25 -19.31 31.60
C LEU A 112 26.69 -18.34 32.72
N GLU A 113 25.78 -17.49 33.18
CA GLU A 113 26.01 -16.53 34.26
C GLU A 113 26.44 -17.26 35.56
N MET A 114 25.80 -18.38 35.89
CA MET A 114 26.18 -19.25 36.99
C MET A 114 27.58 -19.84 36.77
N THR A 115 27.86 -20.34 35.56
CA THR A 115 29.20 -20.93 35.26
C THR A 115 30.29 -19.91 35.31
N VAL A 116 30.05 -18.67 34.86
CA VAL A 116 31.00 -17.56 34.93
C VAL A 116 31.22 -17.11 36.39
N ASN A 117 30.18 -17.01 37.19
CA ASN A 117 30.24 -16.66 38.60
C ASN A 117 31.00 -17.73 39.44
N ASP A 118 30.74 -19.02 39.17
CA ASP A 118 31.49 -20.12 39.79
C ASP A 118 32.99 -20.08 39.40
N PHE A 119 33.29 -19.64 38.19
CA PHE A 119 34.65 -19.48 37.71
C PHE A 119 35.36 -18.28 38.39
N ILE A 120 34.69 -17.15 38.51
CA ILE A 120 35.25 -15.96 39.19
C ILE A 120 35.51 -16.23 40.67
N ASN A 121 34.66 -17.01 41.31
CA ASN A 121 34.78 -17.34 42.72
C ASN A 121 35.87 -18.43 43.01
N ASN A 122 36.26 -19.23 42.01
CA ASN A 122 37.25 -20.26 42.12
C ASN A 122 38.61 -19.88 41.47
N THR A 123 39.28 -18.84 41.98
CA THR A 123 40.45 -18.12 41.41
C THR A 123 41.77 -18.94 41.31
N ASN A 124 41.76 -20.25 41.30
CA ASN A 124 43.00 -21.06 41.26
C ASN A 124 43.00 -22.08 40.11
N MET A 125 42.62 -21.74 38.87
CA MET A 125 42.61 -22.68 37.73
C MET A 125 43.15 -22.13 36.41
N GLU A 126 43.99 -22.95 35.79
CA GLU A 126 44.81 -22.83 34.59
C GLU A 126 44.24 -22.06 33.39
N VAL A 127 45.13 -21.32 32.71
CA VAL A 127 44.96 -20.50 31.50
C VAL A 127 44.17 -21.23 30.35
N GLY A 128 44.18 -22.54 30.30
CA GLY A 128 43.45 -23.31 29.25
C GLY A 128 41.94 -23.35 29.39
N ARG A 129 41.40 -23.21 30.63
CA ARG A 129 39.95 -23.18 30.87
C ARG A 129 39.33 -21.80 30.58
N GLU A 130 40.09 -20.74 30.78
CA GLU A 130 39.70 -19.36 30.46
C GLU A 130 39.42 -19.18 28.97
N LEU A 131 40.27 -19.76 28.12
CA LEU A 131 40.09 -19.74 26.66
C LEU A 131 38.85 -20.55 26.20
N ALA A 132 38.58 -21.69 26.85
CA ALA A 132 37.42 -22.53 26.53
C ALA A 132 36.09 -21.85 26.90
N ILE A 133 36.03 -21.14 28.03
CA ILE A 133 34.85 -20.39 28.48
C ILE A 133 34.62 -19.16 27.59
N THR A 134 35.67 -18.41 27.28
CA THR A 134 35.59 -17.25 26.38
C THR A 134 35.11 -17.66 24.99
N ASN A 135 35.61 -18.78 24.44
CA ASN A 135 35.14 -19.34 23.17
C ASN A 135 33.67 -19.77 23.23
N LYS A 136 33.22 -20.35 24.34
CA LYS A 136 31.83 -20.78 24.54
C LYS A 136 30.88 -19.59 24.69
N ILE A 137 31.30 -18.52 25.38
CA ILE A 137 30.56 -17.25 25.49
C ILE A 137 30.44 -16.58 24.12
N ASN A 138 31.55 -16.51 23.36
CA ASN A 138 31.57 -15.96 22.03
C ASN A 138 30.71 -16.73 21.03
N SER A 139 30.73 -18.07 21.08
CA SER A 139 29.90 -18.92 20.21
C SER A 139 28.40 -18.77 20.52
N LEU A 140 28.04 -18.71 21.82
CA LEU A 140 26.67 -18.48 22.27
C LEU A 140 26.16 -17.08 21.96
N SER A 141 27.00 -16.06 22.14
CA SER A 141 26.70 -14.67 21.75
C SER A 141 26.47 -14.56 20.25
N LYS A 142 27.25 -15.28 19.42
CA LYS A 142 27.11 -15.32 17.97
C LYS A 142 25.86 -16.09 17.52
N GLU A 143 25.55 -17.21 18.18
CA GLU A 143 24.32 -17.98 17.95
C GLU A 143 23.08 -17.15 18.34
N TYR A 144 23.13 -16.42 19.47
CA TYR A 144 22.09 -15.49 19.90
C TYR A 144 21.91 -14.35 18.92
N SER A 145 23.00 -13.68 18.55
CA SER A 145 22.95 -12.59 17.58
C SER A 145 22.34 -13.06 16.24
N ASN A 146 22.66 -14.27 15.79
CA ASN A 146 22.11 -14.83 14.56
C ASN A 146 20.62 -15.22 14.71
N LYS A 147 20.24 -15.83 15.84
CA LYS A 147 18.84 -16.13 16.15
C LYS A 147 18.02 -14.86 16.38
N MET A 148 18.57 -13.84 17.07
CA MET A 148 17.92 -12.55 17.25
C MET A 148 17.86 -11.73 15.97
N LYS A 149 18.81 -11.86 15.05
CA LYS A 149 18.73 -11.28 13.72
C LYS A 149 17.61 -11.93 12.88
N SER A 150 17.36 -13.22 13.06
CA SER A 150 16.23 -13.93 12.42
C SER A 150 14.88 -13.65 13.12
N ILE A 151 14.91 -13.15 14.36
CA ILE A 151 13.75 -12.80 15.21
C ILE A 151 13.67 -11.28 15.42
N LYS A 152 14.59 -10.47 14.83
CA LYS A 152 14.34 -9.02 14.84
C LYS A 152 12.88 -8.86 14.46
N GLN A 153 12.07 -8.55 15.48
CA GLN A 153 10.67 -8.22 15.29
C GLN A 153 10.66 -7.26 14.12
N VAL A 154 10.12 -7.74 13.00
CA VAL A 154 9.83 -6.87 11.89
C VAL A 154 8.98 -5.79 12.52
N GLU A 155 9.51 -4.60 12.72
CA GLU A 155 8.78 -3.50 13.34
C GLU A 155 7.45 -3.42 12.63
N LYS A 156 6.35 -3.44 13.40
CA LYS A 156 5.01 -3.47 12.83
C LYS A 156 4.85 -2.21 12.00
N LEU A 157 4.84 -2.36 10.68
CA LEU A 157 4.66 -1.23 9.78
C LEU A 157 3.31 -0.57 10.00
N SER A 158 3.26 0.73 9.77
CA SER A 158 1.99 1.44 9.59
C SER A 158 1.23 0.82 8.43
N ILE A 159 -0.10 0.67 8.56
CA ILE A 159 -0.95 0.04 7.54
C ILE A 159 -1.79 1.09 6.83
N THR A 160 -1.97 0.93 5.53
CA THR A 160 -2.88 1.75 4.71
C THR A 160 -4.32 1.23 4.78
N GLY A 161 -4.51 -0.04 5.13
CA GLY A 161 -5.75 -0.79 5.04
C GLY A 161 -6.05 -1.33 3.64
N ILE A 162 -5.14 -1.13 2.67
CA ILE A 162 -5.22 -1.66 1.30
C ILE A 162 -4.22 -2.81 1.21
N GLU A 163 -4.73 -4.03 1.11
CA GLU A 163 -3.94 -5.26 1.27
C GLU A 163 -2.72 -5.30 0.36
N GLU A 164 -2.86 -4.99 -0.92
CA GLU A 164 -1.76 -5.09 -1.89
C GLU A 164 -0.66 -4.05 -1.66
N ILE A 165 -1.01 -2.88 -1.16
CA ILE A 165 -0.04 -1.83 -0.79
C ILE A 165 0.68 -2.24 0.50
N ASP A 166 -0.05 -2.74 1.48
CA ASP A 166 0.50 -3.19 2.76
C ASP A 166 1.45 -4.39 2.57
N GLU A 167 1.11 -5.35 1.69
CA GLU A 167 1.97 -6.49 1.36
C GLU A 167 3.23 -6.03 0.58
N MET A 168 3.13 -5.04 -0.31
CA MET A 168 4.30 -4.47 -0.97
C MET A 168 5.26 -3.83 0.04
N PHE A 169 4.78 -3.04 0.98
CA PHE A 169 5.62 -2.46 2.01
C PHE A 169 6.27 -3.51 2.92
N LYS A 170 5.57 -4.59 3.27
CA LYS A 170 6.13 -5.72 4.02
C LYS A 170 7.23 -6.43 3.23
N TYR A 171 7.00 -6.69 1.95
CA TYR A 171 8.00 -7.28 1.07
C TYR A 171 9.27 -6.42 1.03
N MET A 172 9.12 -5.11 0.83
CA MET A 172 10.25 -4.19 0.79
C MET A 172 10.97 -4.05 2.15
N GLN A 173 10.23 -4.13 3.26
CA GLN A 173 10.83 -4.20 4.60
C GLN A 173 11.74 -5.44 4.76
N ILE A 174 11.30 -6.60 4.28
CA ILE A 174 12.11 -7.83 4.30
C ILE A 174 13.37 -7.65 3.45
N GLU A 175 13.26 -7.04 2.27
CA GLU A 175 14.41 -6.74 1.42
C GLU A 175 15.38 -5.76 2.09
N CYS A 176 14.88 -4.74 2.79
CA CYS A 176 15.71 -3.83 3.58
C CYS A 176 16.44 -4.54 4.72
N ILE A 177 15.76 -5.43 5.45
CA ILE A 177 16.37 -6.24 6.52
C ILE A 177 17.50 -7.12 5.98
N LYS A 178 17.32 -7.79 4.84
CA LYS A 178 18.35 -8.60 4.17
C LYS A 178 19.60 -7.80 3.84
N ASN A 179 19.43 -6.52 3.50
CA ASN A 179 20.50 -5.60 3.15
C ASN A 179 21.03 -4.79 4.35
N ASN A 180 20.59 -5.07 5.59
CA ASN A 180 20.91 -4.34 6.81
C ASN A 180 20.55 -2.84 6.74
N ILE A 181 19.44 -2.51 6.12
CA ILE A 181 18.90 -1.16 5.98
C ILE A 181 17.78 -0.97 7.02
N ASP A 182 17.83 0.13 7.77
CA ASP A 182 16.74 0.55 8.67
C ASP A 182 15.59 1.12 7.82
N PHE A 183 14.43 0.48 7.90
CA PHE A 183 13.26 0.87 7.11
C PHE A 183 12.13 1.36 8.00
N LYS A 184 11.68 2.59 7.75
CA LYS A 184 10.56 3.20 8.45
C LYS A 184 9.45 3.57 7.46
N LEU A 185 8.21 3.22 7.81
CA LEU A 185 7.03 3.57 7.03
C LEU A 185 6.12 4.49 7.85
N LYS A 186 5.73 5.61 7.25
CA LYS A 186 4.76 6.55 7.81
C LYS A 186 3.57 6.69 6.87
N ILE A 187 2.37 6.41 7.37
CA ILE A 187 1.12 6.61 6.64
C ILE A 187 0.43 7.85 7.21
N GLU A 188 0.15 8.85 6.36
CA GLU A 188 -0.45 10.13 6.74
C GLU A 188 -1.87 10.26 6.18
N GLY A 189 -2.86 10.02 7.03
CA GLY A 189 -4.27 10.11 6.67
C GLY A 189 -4.81 8.88 5.92
N ASN A 190 -5.94 9.08 5.26
CA ASN A 190 -6.64 8.01 4.54
C ASN A 190 -6.15 7.89 3.10
N VAL A 191 -5.63 6.72 2.71
CA VAL A 191 -5.07 6.44 1.37
C VAL A 191 -6.14 5.96 0.36
N TYR A 192 -7.33 5.53 0.83
CA TYR A 192 -8.39 5.06 -0.07
C TYR A 192 -8.82 6.05 -1.16
N PRO A 193 -8.98 7.36 -0.88
CA PRO A 193 -9.32 8.32 -1.94
C PRO A 193 -8.23 8.46 -3.01
N LEU A 194 -6.95 8.24 -2.67
CA LEU A 194 -5.85 8.25 -3.63
C LEU A 194 -6.04 7.15 -4.68
N VAL A 195 -6.28 5.90 -4.25
CA VAL A 195 -6.43 4.75 -5.17
C VAL A 195 -7.80 4.69 -5.85
N ASN A 196 -8.82 5.31 -5.27
CA ASN A 196 -10.16 5.31 -5.86
C ASN A 196 -10.34 6.41 -6.93
N ASN A 197 -9.63 7.55 -6.80
CA ASN A 197 -9.93 8.74 -7.60
C ASN A 197 -8.73 9.25 -8.42
N ILE A 198 -7.49 8.94 -8.03
CA ILE A 198 -6.31 9.60 -8.59
C ILE A 198 -5.41 8.62 -9.35
N ILE A 199 -5.03 7.49 -8.72
CA ILE A 199 -4.13 6.52 -9.30
C ILE A 199 -4.68 5.10 -9.15
N GLU A 200 -4.58 4.28 -10.20
CA GLU A 200 -4.92 2.86 -10.12
C GLU A 200 -4.03 2.16 -9.08
N LYS A 201 -4.64 1.31 -8.27
CA LYS A 201 -3.97 0.58 -7.17
C LYS A 201 -2.69 -0.14 -7.63
N ASP A 202 -2.77 -0.90 -8.72
CA ASP A 202 -1.64 -1.68 -9.23
C ASP A 202 -0.48 -0.78 -9.69
N ARG A 203 -0.78 0.41 -10.22
CA ARG A 203 0.23 1.39 -10.57
C ARG A 203 0.91 1.99 -9.35
N LEU A 204 0.15 2.25 -8.28
CA LEU A 204 0.73 2.74 -7.02
C LEU A 204 1.63 1.67 -6.39
N VAL A 205 1.21 0.40 -6.39
CA VAL A 205 2.01 -0.74 -5.91
C VAL A 205 3.33 -0.86 -6.69
N THR A 206 3.26 -0.79 -8.03
CA THR A 206 4.46 -0.82 -8.90
C THR A 206 5.40 0.34 -8.59
N LEU A 207 4.86 1.55 -8.49
CA LEU A 207 5.60 2.77 -8.20
C LEU A 207 6.31 2.70 -6.84
N ILE A 208 5.63 2.21 -5.81
CA ILE A 208 6.22 1.97 -4.48
C ILE A 208 7.38 0.97 -4.59
N GLY A 209 7.16 -0.16 -5.26
CA GLY A 209 8.15 -1.22 -5.41
C GLY A 209 9.41 -0.75 -6.14
N ASP A 210 9.24 -0.08 -7.28
CA ASP A 210 10.34 0.40 -8.12
C ASP A 210 11.23 1.40 -7.37
N HIS A 211 10.63 2.43 -6.77
CA HIS A 211 11.40 3.46 -6.06
C HIS A 211 12.06 2.97 -4.76
N LEU A 212 11.43 2.06 -4.02
CA LEU A 212 12.06 1.44 -2.84
C LEU A 212 13.22 0.54 -3.24
N LYS A 213 13.09 -0.21 -4.35
CA LYS A 213 14.17 -1.03 -4.89
C LYS A 213 15.35 -0.16 -5.34
N ASP A 214 15.10 0.96 -6.01
CA ASP A 214 16.12 1.90 -6.42
C ASP A 214 16.86 2.50 -5.21
N ALA A 215 16.14 2.83 -4.13
CA ALA A 215 16.72 3.30 -2.88
C ALA A 215 17.62 2.24 -2.22
N ILE A 216 17.19 0.97 -2.16
CA ILE A 216 17.99 -0.15 -1.64
C ILE A 216 19.28 -0.31 -2.45
N ILE A 217 19.19 -0.26 -3.78
CA ILE A 217 20.36 -0.34 -4.66
C ILE A 217 21.32 0.82 -4.37
N ALA A 218 20.81 2.05 -4.33
CA ALA A 218 21.63 3.25 -4.08
C ALA A 218 22.35 3.19 -2.74
N ILE A 219 21.71 2.68 -1.68
CA ILE A 219 22.32 2.50 -0.35
C ILE A 219 23.40 1.43 -0.37
N ASN A 220 23.22 0.35 -1.11
CA ASN A 220 24.21 -0.72 -1.21
C ASN A 220 25.51 -0.26 -1.89
N PHE A 221 25.42 0.73 -2.77
CA PHE A 221 26.59 1.36 -3.40
C PHE A 221 27.17 2.53 -2.58
N SER A 222 26.46 2.98 -1.54
CA SER A 222 26.95 4.03 -0.65
C SER A 222 28.01 3.49 0.32
N LYS A 223 29.01 4.33 0.60
CA LYS A 223 30.00 4.09 1.67
C LYS A 223 29.48 4.52 3.04
N ASN A 224 28.30 5.07 3.11
CA ASN A 224 27.70 5.55 4.35
C ASN A 224 27.50 4.38 5.32
N LYS A 225 27.97 4.56 6.56
CA LYS A 225 27.80 3.56 7.63
C LYS A 225 26.36 3.46 8.11
N PHE A 226 25.62 4.57 8.01
CA PHE A 226 24.22 4.65 8.39
C PHE A 226 23.34 4.40 7.17
N LYS A 227 22.71 3.22 7.14
CA LYS A 227 21.86 2.76 6.04
C LYS A 227 20.39 2.85 6.46
N SER A 228 19.65 3.80 5.92
CA SER A 228 18.26 4.04 6.28
C SER A 228 17.39 4.46 5.10
N ILE A 229 16.13 4.03 5.13
CA ILE A 229 15.05 4.46 4.24
C ILE A 229 13.86 4.87 5.08
N ILE A 230 13.29 6.05 4.81
CA ILE A 230 11.93 6.40 5.27
C ILE A 230 11.02 6.52 4.05
N ALA A 231 9.93 5.78 4.07
CA ALA A 231 8.83 5.91 3.12
C ALA A 231 7.64 6.61 3.79
N ILE A 232 7.07 7.60 3.12
CA ILE A 232 5.89 8.35 3.59
C ILE A 232 4.85 8.28 2.48
N LEU A 233 3.63 7.84 2.80
CA LEU A 233 2.51 7.81 1.88
C LEU A 233 1.28 8.45 2.54
N GLY A 234 0.69 9.44 1.91
CA GLY A 234 -0.55 10.03 2.43
C GLY A 234 -0.76 11.48 2.05
N ILE A 235 -1.43 12.23 2.92
CA ILE A 235 -1.83 13.62 2.69
C ILE A 235 -0.87 14.57 3.40
N LYS A 236 -0.24 15.44 2.65
CA LYS A 236 0.57 16.54 3.17
C LYS A 236 0.19 17.84 2.47
N ASN A 237 -0.10 18.90 3.24
CA ASN A 237 -0.53 20.20 2.70
C ASN A 237 -1.71 20.09 1.70
N ASN A 238 -2.75 19.32 2.06
CA ASN A 238 -3.94 19.05 1.25
C ASN A 238 -3.66 18.37 -0.11
N CYS A 239 -2.52 17.71 -0.25
CA CYS A 239 -2.15 16.97 -1.46
C CYS A 239 -1.65 15.59 -1.09
N TYR A 240 -2.04 14.57 -1.87
CA TYR A 240 -1.46 13.24 -1.71
C TYR A 240 -0.02 13.25 -2.21
N GLU A 241 0.86 12.61 -1.45
CA GLU A 241 2.25 12.40 -1.86
C GLU A 241 2.75 11.03 -1.44
N PHE A 242 3.69 10.52 -2.23
CA PHE A 242 4.52 9.38 -1.90
C PHE A 242 5.97 9.87 -1.90
N CYS A 243 6.64 9.80 -0.76
CA CYS A 243 8.00 10.29 -0.57
C CYS A 243 8.89 9.18 -0.03
N ILE A 244 10.08 9.03 -0.61
CA ILE A 244 11.13 8.15 -0.12
C ILE A 244 12.35 9.01 0.17
N CYS A 245 12.86 8.93 1.40
CA CYS A 245 14.14 9.51 1.81
C CYS A 245 15.12 8.38 2.05
N ASP A 246 16.33 8.46 1.49
CA ASP A 246 17.35 7.44 1.64
C ASP A 246 18.75 8.01 1.87
N THR A 247 19.66 7.18 2.40
CA THR A 247 21.06 7.50 2.68
C THR A 247 22.00 6.97 1.60
N GLY A 248 21.46 6.70 0.39
CA GLY A 248 22.21 6.14 -0.72
C GLY A 248 23.06 7.17 -1.46
N ILE A 249 23.72 6.70 -2.52
CA ILE A 249 24.47 7.56 -3.43
C ILE A 249 23.56 8.51 -4.19
N GLU A 250 24.10 9.64 -4.59
CA GLU A 250 23.41 10.64 -5.41
C GLU A 250 23.14 10.11 -6.82
N PHE A 251 22.18 10.74 -7.50
CA PHE A 251 21.97 10.46 -8.92
C PHE A 251 23.15 11.02 -9.76
N GLN A 252 23.55 10.31 -10.81
CA GLN A 252 24.42 10.90 -11.81
C GLN A 252 23.69 12.01 -12.56
N ILE A 253 24.37 13.11 -12.86
CA ILE A 253 23.75 14.28 -13.52
C ILE A 253 23.12 13.88 -14.85
N GLU A 254 23.82 13.07 -15.65
CA GLU A 254 23.33 12.54 -16.91
C GLU A 254 22.05 11.70 -16.73
N THR A 255 21.96 10.94 -15.63
CA THR A 255 20.74 10.18 -15.30
C THR A 255 19.58 11.13 -14.96
N LEU A 256 19.82 12.14 -14.12
CA LEU A 256 18.77 13.12 -13.75
C LEU A 256 18.19 13.82 -14.98
N LEU A 257 19.01 14.19 -15.95
CA LEU A 257 18.60 14.91 -17.16
C LEU A 257 17.82 14.03 -18.14
N LYS A 258 18.06 12.72 -18.12
CA LYS A 258 17.45 11.75 -19.04
C LYS A 258 16.28 10.96 -18.45
N LEU A 259 15.96 11.16 -17.17
CA LEU A 259 14.86 10.48 -16.51
C LEU A 259 13.54 10.68 -17.26
N GLY A 260 12.87 9.59 -17.57
CA GLY A 260 11.59 9.58 -18.28
C GLY A 260 11.65 9.81 -19.79
N LEU A 261 12.84 10.03 -20.37
CA LEU A 261 13.05 10.14 -21.80
C LEU A 261 13.50 8.83 -22.42
N GLU A 262 14.47 8.20 -21.79
CA GLU A 262 15.05 6.93 -22.24
C GLU A 262 15.35 6.03 -21.04
N PRO A 263 15.48 4.70 -21.23
CA PRO A 263 15.88 3.79 -20.17
C PRO A 263 17.29 4.11 -19.71
N VAL A 264 17.43 4.74 -18.55
CA VAL A 264 18.72 5.08 -17.96
C VAL A 264 18.92 4.29 -16.70
N THR A 265 20.00 3.53 -16.61
CA THR A 265 20.44 2.87 -15.39
C THR A 265 21.93 2.99 -15.22
N THR A 266 22.34 3.33 -14.01
CA THR A 266 23.76 3.31 -13.59
C THR A 266 24.20 1.92 -13.12
N HIS A 267 23.27 0.97 -13.01
CA HIS A 267 23.46 -0.34 -12.37
C HIS A 267 23.12 -1.52 -13.28
N LYS A 268 23.53 -1.48 -14.55
CA LYS A 268 23.29 -2.57 -15.52
C LYS A 268 23.81 -3.92 -15.05
N GLU A 269 24.97 -3.93 -14.38
CA GLU A 269 25.60 -5.17 -13.89
C GLU A 269 24.89 -5.82 -12.70
N THR A 270 24.02 -5.06 -11.99
CA THR A 270 23.30 -5.54 -10.81
C THR A 270 21.80 -5.72 -11.04
N GLY A 271 21.38 -5.75 -12.33
CA GLY A 271 19.99 -6.01 -12.71
C GLY A 271 19.09 -4.76 -12.77
N GLY A 272 19.68 -3.55 -12.74
CA GLY A 272 18.95 -2.32 -13.03
C GLY A 272 18.56 -2.24 -14.50
N THR A 273 17.28 -2.20 -14.81
CA THR A 273 16.76 -2.15 -16.19
C THR A 273 16.62 -0.71 -16.72
N GLY A 274 16.60 0.28 -15.83
CA GLY A 274 16.30 1.69 -16.17
C GLY A 274 14.85 1.94 -16.59
N ILE A 275 14.00 0.92 -16.54
CA ILE A 275 12.59 1.00 -16.95
C ILE A 275 11.72 1.63 -15.88
N GLY A 276 12.12 1.54 -14.58
CA GLY A 276 11.32 2.01 -13.45
C GLY A 276 10.91 3.48 -13.56
N PHE A 277 11.85 4.37 -13.91
CA PHE A 277 11.53 5.78 -14.11
C PHE A 277 10.66 6.05 -15.35
N ILE A 278 10.77 5.26 -16.42
CA ILE A 278 9.87 5.40 -17.59
C ILE A 278 8.43 5.11 -17.15
N SER A 279 8.20 3.98 -16.48
CA SER A 279 6.89 3.61 -15.91
C SER A 279 6.37 4.70 -14.96
N THR A 280 7.27 5.28 -14.14
CA THR A 280 6.95 6.40 -13.26
C THR A 280 6.45 7.60 -14.05
N PHE A 281 7.18 8.06 -15.07
CA PHE A 281 6.76 9.23 -15.88
C PHE A 281 5.46 8.99 -16.65
N GLU A 282 5.20 7.78 -17.13
CA GLU A 282 3.90 7.41 -17.70
C GLU A 282 2.78 7.53 -16.66
N THR A 283 3.03 7.09 -15.44
CA THR A 283 2.07 7.19 -14.33
C THR A 283 1.84 8.65 -13.94
N LEU A 284 2.90 9.45 -13.81
CA LEU A 284 2.82 10.89 -13.54
C LEU A 284 1.99 11.62 -14.60
N LYS A 285 2.18 11.26 -15.88
CA LYS A 285 1.41 11.82 -16.99
C LYS A 285 -0.08 11.51 -16.87
N LYS A 286 -0.44 10.29 -16.49
CA LYS A 286 -1.84 9.86 -16.36
C LYS A 286 -2.53 10.51 -15.16
N CYS A 287 -1.81 10.69 -14.05
CA CYS A 287 -2.35 11.22 -12.81
C CYS A 287 -2.16 12.75 -12.67
N ASN A 288 -1.58 13.42 -13.67
CA ASN A 288 -1.14 14.81 -13.59
C ASN A 288 -0.30 15.10 -12.33
N ALA A 289 0.55 14.17 -11.94
CA ALA A 289 1.35 14.26 -10.74
C ALA A 289 2.74 14.86 -11.06
N SER A 290 3.37 15.46 -10.05
CA SER A 290 4.71 16.07 -10.14
C SER A 290 5.75 15.15 -9.51
N LEU A 291 6.97 15.12 -10.06
CA LEU A 291 8.14 14.47 -9.49
C LEU A 291 9.09 15.52 -8.92
N ILE A 292 9.51 15.33 -7.68
CA ILE A 292 10.47 16.20 -7.00
C ILE A 292 11.61 15.31 -6.51
N ILE A 293 12.82 15.58 -6.98
CA ILE A 293 14.05 14.98 -6.49
C ILE A 293 14.79 16.04 -5.69
N ASP A 294 15.12 15.72 -4.43
CA ASP A 294 15.83 16.63 -3.52
C ASP A 294 17.12 15.95 -3.07
N GLU A 295 18.27 16.54 -3.40
CA GLU A 295 19.60 16.05 -3.04
C GLU A 295 20.29 17.01 -2.07
N LYS A 296 20.90 16.46 -1.03
CA LYS A 296 21.64 17.18 0.00
C LYS A 296 23.07 16.71 0.06
N HIS A 297 23.97 17.58 0.47
CA HIS A 297 25.37 17.20 0.65
C HIS A 297 25.55 16.20 1.80
N GLU A 298 26.39 15.18 1.61
CA GLU A 298 26.65 14.13 2.64
C GLU A 298 27.14 14.69 3.98
N GLU A 299 27.84 15.83 3.98
CA GLU A 299 28.39 16.49 5.19
C GLU A 299 27.35 17.34 5.93
N SER A 300 26.17 17.58 5.35
CA SER A 300 25.10 18.24 6.08
C SER A 300 24.60 17.29 7.18
N ASN A 301 24.40 17.79 8.40
CA ASN A 301 23.84 17.06 9.56
C ASN A 301 22.41 16.52 9.30
N ASN A 302 22.11 16.16 8.05
CA ASN A 302 20.83 15.64 7.62
C ASN A 302 20.84 14.11 7.67
N ASP A 303 19.78 13.55 8.18
CA ASP A 303 19.59 12.10 8.30
C ASP A 303 19.54 11.37 6.94
N TYR A 304 19.39 12.12 5.80
CA TYR A 304 19.23 11.58 4.45
C TYR A 304 20.01 12.39 3.42
N THR A 305 20.58 11.67 2.43
CA THR A 305 21.32 12.27 1.31
C THR A 305 20.40 12.74 0.19
N LYS A 306 19.28 12.05 -0.01
CA LYS A 306 18.30 12.43 -1.04
C LYS A 306 16.87 12.02 -0.69
N SER A 307 15.93 12.66 -1.37
CA SER A 307 14.55 12.21 -1.39
C SER A 307 13.95 12.24 -2.80
N VAL A 308 13.05 11.29 -3.06
CA VAL A 308 12.23 11.22 -4.27
C VAL A 308 10.77 11.33 -3.84
N THR A 309 10.09 12.40 -4.29
CA THR A 309 8.71 12.67 -3.92
C THR A 309 7.84 12.70 -5.17
N ILE A 310 6.79 11.91 -5.19
CA ILE A 310 5.71 11.95 -6.17
C ILE A 310 4.53 12.65 -5.52
N LYS A 311 4.14 13.78 -6.12
CA LYS A 311 3.10 14.64 -5.59
C LYS A 311 1.93 14.70 -6.55
N PHE A 312 0.74 14.30 -6.10
CA PHE A 312 -0.48 14.26 -6.90
C PHE A 312 -1.19 15.62 -6.88
N ASP A 313 -0.50 16.65 -7.39
CA ASP A 313 -0.89 18.07 -7.28
C ASP A 313 -1.57 18.65 -8.54
N GLY A 314 -1.78 17.84 -9.57
CA GLY A 314 -2.38 18.28 -10.83
C GLY A 314 -1.47 19.14 -11.73
N LYS A 315 -0.20 19.37 -11.36
CA LYS A 315 0.69 20.33 -12.04
C LYS A 315 1.63 19.69 -13.05
N ARG A 316 1.90 18.40 -12.93
CA ARG A 316 2.76 17.63 -13.82
C ARG A 316 4.14 18.25 -14.04
N GLN A 317 4.79 18.64 -12.95
CA GLN A 317 6.11 19.26 -12.96
C GLN A 317 7.19 18.23 -12.66
N TYR A 318 8.39 18.42 -13.28
CA TYR A 318 9.60 17.71 -12.88
C TYR A 318 10.56 18.72 -12.23
N ILE A 319 10.85 18.54 -10.94
CA ILE A 319 11.61 19.49 -10.14
C ILE A 319 12.82 18.78 -9.56
N ILE A 320 14.02 19.30 -9.82
CA ILE A 320 15.27 18.87 -9.21
C ILE A 320 15.72 19.98 -8.26
N LYS A 321 15.83 19.66 -6.98
CA LYS A 321 16.47 20.48 -5.96
C LYS A 321 17.79 19.82 -5.61
N SER A 322 18.90 20.53 -5.80
CA SER A 322 20.21 19.95 -5.55
C SER A 322 21.20 21.02 -5.16
N TYR A 323 22.11 20.71 -4.25
CA TYR A 323 23.28 21.56 -3.99
C TYR A 323 24.19 21.67 -5.23
N ARG A 324 24.05 20.75 -6.21
CA ARG A 324 24.75 20.74 -7.50
C ARG A 324 23.99 21.45 -8.63
N ALA A 325 22.99 22.29 -8.28
CA ALA A 325 22.06 22.90 -9.23
C ALA A 325 22.77 23.61 -10.42
N ASP A 326 23.86 24.33 -10.15
CA ASP A 326 24.59 25.05 -11.20
C ASP A 326 25.19 24.08 -12.24
N LYS A 327 25.82 22.97 -11.77
CA LYS A 327 26.38 21.93 -12.66
C LYS A 327 25.28 21.20 -13.44
N ILE A 328 24.08 21.07 -12.89
CA ILE A 328 22.95 20.43 -13.55
C ILE A 328 22.39 21.38 -14.62
N LYS A 329 22.27 22.68 -14.32
CA LYS A 329 21.80 23.71 -15.27
C LYS A 329 22.71 23.82 -16.49
N ASP A 330 24.04 23.80 -16.28
CA ASP A 330 25.01 23.91 -17.37
C ASP A 330 24.91 22.77 -18.40
N LYS A 331 24.36 21.63 -18.01
CA LYS A 331 24.18 20.44 -18.86
C LYS A 331 22.73 20.21 -19.29
N ALA A 332 21.79 20.99 -18.76
CA ALA A 332 20.35 20.82 -19.05
C ALA A 332 20.02 21.45 -20.41
N GLU A 333 19.56 20.62 -21.34
CA GLU A 333 19.02 21.05 -22.65
C GLU A 333 17.49 21.08 -22.67
N ASP A 334 16.84 20.61 -21.61
CA ASP A 334 15.38 20.37 -21.53
C ASP A 334 14.71 21.37 -20.61
N ASP A 335 13.92 22.29 -21.19
CA ASP A 335 13.15 23.33 -20.49
C ASP A 335 12.01 22.77 -19.58
N ARG A 336 11.72 21.47 -19.68
CA ARG A 336 10.69 20.81 -18.83
C ARG A 336 11.16 20.55 -17.41
N ILE A 337 12.47 20.62 -17.15
CA ILE A 337 13.07 20.37 -15.85
C ILE A 337 13.24 21.67 -15.10
N ILE A 338 12.58 21.79 -13.94
CA ILE A 338 12.73 22.93 -13.06
C ILE A 338 13.88 22.64 -12.09
N ILE A 339 15.03 23.31 -12.27
CA ILE A 339 16.20 23.12 -11.43
C ILE A 339 16.28 24.25 -10.40
N LYS A 340 16.32 23.87 -9.12
CA LYS A 340 16.43 24.78 -7.98
C LYS A 340 17.67 24.46 -7.16
N ARG A 341 18.34 25.50 -6.64
CA ARG A 341 19.42 25.31 -5.68
C ARG A 341 18.85 24.92 -4.32
N ASN A 342 19.51 23.98 -3.67
CA ASN A 342 19.22 23.62 -2.30
C ASN A 342 20.26 24.34 -1.42
N ASP A 343 19.83 25.35 -0.69
CA ASP A 343 20.71 26.23 0.09
C ASP A 343 21.00 25.69 1.51
N ASN A 344 20.86 24.37 1.71
CA ASN A 344 21.14 23.74 3.02
C ASN A 344 22.27 22.72 2.94
#